data_5aa6d450a197e9f4cc505dd46e54389b
#
_entry.id   5aa6d450a197e9f4cc505dd46e54389b
#
_cell.length_a   1.000
_cell.length_b   1.000
_cell.length_c   1.000
_cell.angle_alpha   90.00
_cell.angle_beta   90.00
_cell.angle_gamma   90.00
#
_symmetry.space_group_name_H-M   'P 1'
#
loop_
_entity.id
_entity.type
_entity.pdbx_description
1 polymer ?
#
loop_
_entity_poly.entity_id
_entity_poly.type
_entity_poly.pdbx_seq_one_letter_code
_entity_poly.pdbx_strand_id
1 'polypeptide(L)'
;MSYLSSELACRELPPLLTHTDGTPVTAESWPLRREELLEILRVNSYGRTPAAPEKVWAEVLRENRDAYAGKALHRLVKLCFDTPKGVFSFPVNLLLPYDAEKAPVFIHINFRPNVPDQYCPVEEILDNGFALALFCYEDVIADSHDGNFDQGLGAMFREAGTARTPDEWGKIGMWAYACSRVLDWLILEDETDWRHTAVVGHSRLGKTALWAAAQDERFCLAVSNDSGFGGAAIHKRGTGERVADFIRAGSWEWYYMRYFRGMLDGDK
;
A
#
# COMPACT_ATOMS: atom_id res chain seq x y z
N MET A 1 22.99 -4.34 -28.74
CA MET A 1 22.11 -4.45 -27.56
C MET A 1 22.95 -4.17 -26.33
N SER A 2 22.43 -3.40 -25.37
CA SER A 2 23.12 -3.20 -24.10
C SER A 2 23.12 -4.51 -23.30
N TYR A 3 24.07 -4.67 -22.36
CA TYR A 3 24.10 -5.81 -21.44
C TYR A 3 22.75 -6.04 -20.76
N LEU A 4 22.12 -4.95 -20.27
CA LEU A 4 20.81 -5.00 -19.65
C LEU A 4 19.71 -5.54 -20.58
N SER A 5 19.73 -5.15 -21.86
CA SER A 5 18.75 -5.63 -22.84
C SER A 5 18.88 -7.13 -23.10
N SER A 6 20.11 -7.68 -23.11
CA SER A 6 20.33 -9.12 -23.27
C SER A 6 19.89 -9.91 -22.03
N GLU A 7 20.16 -9.40 -20.83
CA GLU A 7 19.72 -10.02 -19.57
C GLU A 7 18.19 -10.05 -19.46
N LEU A 8 17.51 -8.97 -19.82
CA LEU A 8 16.05 -8.93 -19.82
C LEU A 8 15.43 -9.89 -20.85
N ALA A 9 16.02 -9.97 -22.04
CA ALA A 9 15.54 -10.91 -23.07
C ALA A 9 15.63 -12.38 -22.64
N CYS A 10 16.68 -12.75 -21.88
CA CYS A 10 16.84 -14.10 -21.35
C CYS A 10 15.79 -14.46 -20.28
N ARG A 11 15.07 -13.50 -19.71
CA ARG A 11 14.08 -13.78 -18.65
C ARG A 11 12.74 -14.28 -19.18
N GLU A 12 12.49 -14.17 -20.47
CA GLU A 12 11.24 -14.64 -21.11
C GLU A 12 10.00 -14.15 -20.33
N LEU A 13 9.93 -12.84 -20.08
CA LEU A 13 8.82 -12.27 -19.31
C LEU A 13 7.51 -12.41 -20.09
N PRO A 14 6.39 -12.66 -19.40
CA PRO A 14 5.10 -12.74 -20.07
C PRO A 14 4.76 -11.38 -20.72
N PRO A 15 4.14 -11.41 -21.92
CA PRO A 15 3.81 -10.18 -22.64
C PRO A 15 2.76 -9.38 -21.89
N LEU A 16 3.08 -8.13 -21.55
CA LEU A 16 2.17 -7.22 -20.82
C LEU A 16 0.92 -6.88 -21.67
N LEU A 17 1.15 -6.59 -22.95
CA LEU A 17 0.12 -6.14 -23.90
C LEU A 17 -0.51 -7.28 -24.71
N THR A 18 -0.75 -8.39 -24.04
CA THR A 18 -1.47 -9.54 -24.59
C THR A 18 -2.46 -10.05 -23.54
N HIS A 19 -3.73 -10.16 -23.93
CA HIS A 19 -4.77 -10.74 -23.06
C HIS A 19 -4.50 -12.22 -22.74
N THR A 20 -5.16 -12.73 -21.71
CA THR A 20 -5.02 -14.13 -21.29
C THR A 20 -5.41 -15.12 -22.42
N ASP A 21 -6.31 -14.73 -23.31
CA ASP A 21 -6.72 -15.51 -24.49
C ASP A 21 -5.75 -15.41 -25.68
N GLY A 22 -4.67 -14.63 -25.55
CA GLY A 22 -3.65 -14.43 -26.59
C GLY A 22 -3.94 -13.29 -27.55
N THR A 23 -5.05 -12.57 -27.43
CA THR A 23 -5.35 -11.41 -28.28
C THR A 23 -4.53 -10.17 -27.89
N PRO A 24 -4.15 -9.31 -28.86
CA PRO A 24 -3.43 -8.06 -28.55
C PRO A 24 -4.28 -7.09 -27.72
N VAL A 25 -3.64 -6.40 -26.77
CA VAL A 25 -4.26 -5.32 -25.99
C VAL A 25 -4.22 -4.01 -26.77
N THR A 26 -5.34 -3.29 -26.82
CA THR A 26 -5.47 -1.92 -27.34
C THR A 26 -5.69 -0.93 -26.19
N ALA A 27 -5.69 0.36 -26.48
CA ALA A 27 -6.03 1.39 -25.49
C ALA A 27 -7.45 1.17 -24.92
N GLU A 28 -8.40 0.82 -25.78
CA GLU A 28 -9.80 0.56 -25.42
C GLU A 28 -9.96 -0.72 -24.57
N SER A 29 -9.15 -1.76 -24.85
CA SER A 29 -9.21 -3.02 -24.11
C SER A 29 -8.29 -3.07 -22.89
N TRP A 30 -7.47 -2.03 -22.67
CA TRP A 30 -6.57 -1.95 -21.52
C TRP A 30 -7.27 -2.14 -20.16
N PRO A 31 -8.45 -1.57 -19.90
CA PRO A 31 -9.15 -1.80 -18.62
C PRO A 31 -9.41 -3.29 -18.34
N LEU A 32 -9.75 -4.08 -19.36
CA LEU A 32 -9.91 -5.52 -19.22
C LEU A 32 -8.57 -6.21 -18.89
N ARG A 33 -7.50 -5.85 -19.62
CA ARG A 33 -6.17 -6.42 -19.34
C ARG A 33 -5.68 -6.07 -17.94
N ARG A 34 -5.90 -4.84 -17.51
CA ARG A 34 -5.58 -4.39 -16.15
C ARG A 34 -6.29 -5.26 -15.11
N GLU A 35 -7.57 -5.55 -15.28
CA GLU A 35 -8.33 -6.42 -14.38
C GLU A 35 -7.79 -7.87 -14.38
N GLU A 36 -7.43 -8.43 -15.54
CA GLU A 36 -6.75 -9.73 -15.61
C GLU A 36 -5.46 -9.77 -14.78
N LEU A 37 -4.64 -8.71 -14.87
CA LEU A 37 -3.39 -8.60 -14.11
C LEU A 37 -3.64 -8.43 -12.60
N LEU A 38 -4.63 -7.63 -12.22
CA LEU A 38 -5.03 -7.48 -10.81
C LEU A 38 -5.55 -8.80 -10.23
N GLU A 39 -6.33 -9.55 -11.02
CA GLU A 39 -6.84 -10.86 -10.58
C GLU A 39 -5.72 -11.86 -10.34
N ILE A 40 -4.69 -11.89 -11.20
CA ILE A 40 -3.48 -12.70 -10.99
C ILE A 40 -2.82 -12.34 -9.65
N LEU A 41 -2.68 -11.06 -9.34
CA LEU A 41 -2.06 -10.59 -8.10
C LEU A 41 -2.94 -10.85 -6.87
N ARG A 42 -4.27 -10.71 -6.98
CA ARG A 42 -5.22 -11.04 -5.91
C ARG A 42 -5.16 -12.52 -5.55
N VAL A 43 -5.18 -13.40 -6.55
CA VAL A 43 -5.20 -14.86 -6.33
C VAL A 43 -3.85 -15.39 -5.89
N ASN A 44 -2.75 -14.84 -6.41
CA ASN A 44 -1.42 -15.45 -6.24
C ASN A 44 -0.47 -14.70 -5.30
N SER A 45 -0.78 -13.46 -4.88
CA SER A 45 0.17 -12.66 -4.10
C SER A 45 -0.45 -11.98 -2.88
N TYR A 46 -1.41 -11.08 -3.06
CA TYR A 46 -1.83 -10.17 -1.98
C TYR A 46 -3.15 -10.55 -1.31
N GLY A 47 -3.93 -11.42 -1.95
CA GLY A 47 -5.29 -11.75 -1.52
C GLY A 47 -6.32 -10.71 -1.97
N ARG A 48 -7.59 -11.03 -1.74
CA ARG A 48 -8.73 -10.18 -2.12
C ARG A 48 -9.01 -9.13 -1.06
N THR A 49 -8.93 -7.89 -1.45
CA THR A 49 -9.26 -6.75 -0.61
C THR A 49 -10.79 -6.65 -0.43
N PRO A 50 -11.30 -6.46 0.78
CA PRO A 50 -12.72 -6.19 1.02
C PRO A 50 -13.21 -4.92 0.32
N ALA A 51 -14.53 -4.81 0.14
CA ALA A 51 -15.15 -3.59 -0.36
C ALA A 51 -14.83 -2.38 0.54
N ALA A 52 -14.88 -1.18 -0.04
CA ALA A 52 -14.77 0.05 0.72
C ALA A 52 -15.89 0.15 1.79
N PRO A 53 -15.64 0.74 2.96
CA PRO A 53 -16.65 0.95 3.99
C PRO A 53 -17.69 1.98 3.52
N GLU A 54 -18.87 1.94 4.12
CA GLU A 54 -19.89 2.94 3.86
C GLU A 54 -19.51 4.31 4.42
N LYS A 55 -18.79 4.33 5.53
CA LYS A 55 -18.42 5.58 6.22
C LYS A 55 -16.95 5.59 6.62
N VAL A 56 -16.30 6.73 6.35
CA VAL A 56 -14.98 7.10 6.85
C VAL A 56 -15.06 8.50 7.45
N TRP A 57 -14.45 8.71 8.63
CA TRP A 57 -14.40 10.01 9.30
C TRP A 57 -13.16 10.12 10.16
N ALA A 58 -12.80 11.32 10.59
CA ALA A 58 -11.70 11.54 11.50
C ALA A 58 -12.14 12.33 12.73
N GLU A 59 -11.53 12.03 13.88
CA GLU A 59 -11.64 12.77 15.13
C GLU A 59 -10.30 13.45 15.41
N VAL A 60 -10.29 14.78 15.52
CA VAL A 60 -9.06 15.52 15.84
C VAL A 60 -8.67 15.24 17.29
N LEU A 61 -7.49 14.65 17.49
CA LEU A 61 -6.91 14.35 18.80
C LEU A 61 -6.03 15.50 19.30
N ARG A 62 -5.28 16.11 18.39
CA ARG A 62 -4.37 17.22 18.70
C ARG A 62 -4.17 18.09 17.45
N GLU A 63 -4.04 19.39 17.66
CA GLU A 63 -3.68 20.35 16.63
C GLU A 63 -2.54 21.23 17.11
N ASN A 64 -1.51 21.44 16.28
CA ASN A 64 -0.43 22.37 16.49
C ASN A 64 -0.36 23.29 15.27
N ARG A 65 -0.69 24.58 15.48
CA ARG A 65 -0.70 25.61 14.43
C ARG A 65 0.66 26.28 14.22
N ASP A 66 1.67 25.91 14.99
CA ASP A 66 3.01 26.46 14.93
C ASP A 66 4.05 25.34 14.67
N ALA A 67 3.65 24.33 13.88
CA ALA A 67 4.51 23.23 13.54
C ALA A 67 5.58 23.66 12.52
N TYR A 68 6.78 23.08 12.63
CA TYR A 68 7.93 23.38 11.75
C TYR A 68 8.24 24.87 11.68
N ALA A 69 8.36 25.49 12.87
CA ALA A 69 8.62 26.94 13.03
C ALA A 69 7.57 27.84 12.32
N GLY A 70 6.31 27.48 12.43
CA GLY A 70 5.20 28.26 11.86
C GLY A 70 4.95 28.02 10.37
N LYS A 71 5.59 27.04 9.74
CA LYS A 71 5.39 26.73 8.33
C LYS A 71 4.12 25.92 8.05
N ALA A 72 3.63 25.17 9.05
CA ALA A 72 2.56 24.21 8.81
C ALA A 72 1.60 24.07 10.01
N LEU A 73 0.38 23.67 9.67
CA LEU A 73 -0.56 23.06 10.62
C LEU A 73 -0.23 21.56 10.72
N HIS A 74 -0.01 21.07 11.94
CA HIS A 74 0.07 19.63 12.23
C HIS A 74 -1.16 19.19 13.01
N ARG A 75 -1.95 18.33 12.41
CA ARG A 75 -3.15 17.74 12.97
C ARG A 75 -2.95 16.26 13.17
N LEU A 76 -3.03 15.76 14.41
CA LEU A 76 -3.12 14.34 14.71
C LEU A 76 -4.59 13.98 14.81
N VAL A 77 -5.03 13.04 13.98
CA VAL A 77 -6.40 12.55 13.98
C VAL A 77 -6.46 11.06 14.31
N LYS A 78 -7.60 10.64 14.82
CA LYS A 78 -8.03 9.26 14.86
C LYS A 78 -8.91 9.02 13.64
N LEU A 79 -8.36 8.40 12.62
CA LEU A 79 -9.12 8.00 11.43
C LEU A 79 -9.96 6.78 11.76
N CYS A 80 -11.25 6.84 11.47
CA CYS A 80 -12.24 5.83 11.78
C CYS A 80 -12.97 5.39 10.52
N PHE A 81 -13.36 4.12 10.44
CA PHE A 81 -14.23 3.60 9.39
C PHE A 81 -15.00 2.36 9.83
N ASP A 82 -16.13 2.11 9.17
CA ASP A 82 -16.97 0.97 9.44
C ASP A 82 -16.34 -0.33 8.91
N THR A 83 -16.56 -1.41 9.65
CA THR A 83 -16.18 -2.77 9.26
C THR A 83 -17.30 -3.74 9.62
N PRO A 84 -17.29 -4.99 9.15
CA PRO A 84 -18.31 -5.98 9.53
C PRO A 84 -18.49 -6.20 11.04
N LYS A 85 -17.43 -5.93 11.83
CA LYS A 85 -17.46 -6.13 13.30
C LYS A 85 -17.47 -4.84 14.11
N GLY A 86 -17.82 -3.71 13.49
CA GLY A 86 -17.86 -2.41 14.14
C GLY A 86 -16.83 -1.44 13.59
N VAL A 87 -16.52 -0.41 14.34
CA VAL A 87 -15.61 0.65 13.91
C VAL A 87 -14.16 0.23 14.16
N PHE A 88 -13.32 0.32 13.12
CA PHE A 88 -11.87 0.28 13.25
C PHE A 88 -11.30 1.69 13.20
N SER A 89 -10.18 1.92 13.88
CA SER A 89 -9.52 3.23 13.87
C SER A 89 -8.01 3.12 14.08
N PHE A 90 -7.27 4.08 13.52
CA PHE A 90 -5.84 4.23 13.72
C PHE A 90 -5.43 5.72 13.63
N PRO A 91 -4.29 6.12 14.24
CA PRO A 91 -3.84 7.50 14.21
C PRO A 91 -3.23 7.87 12.84
N VAL A 92 -3.52 9.09 12.37
CA VAL A 92 -2.92 9.68 11.18
C VAL A 92 -2.44 11.09 11.53
N ASN A 93 -1.20 11.40 11.17
CA ASN A 93 -0.66 12.75 11.23
C ASN A 93 -0.89 13.43 9.88
N LEU A 94 -1.64 14.52 9.86
CA LEU A 94 -1.81 15.38 8.69
C LEU A 94 -1.02 16.67 8.90
N LEU A 95 -0.11 16.95 7.98
CA LEU A 95 0.69 18.17 7.96
C LEU A 95 0.35 18.96 6.71
N LEU A 96 -0.08 20.19 6.90
CA LEU A 96 -0.58 21.08 5.86
C LEU A 96 0.29 22.34 5.80
N PRO A 97 0.97 22.61 4.67
CA PRO A 97 1.76 23.84 4.53
C PRO A 97 0.83 25.05 4.45
N TYR A 98 1.25 26.16 5.06
CA TYR A 98 0.47 27.41 5.01
C TYR A 98 0.57 28.15 3.67
N ASP A 99 1.60 27.88 2.89
CA ASP A 99 1.84 28.54 1.60
C ASP A 99 1.00 27.99 0.44
N ALA A 100 0.16 26.97 0.69
CA ALA A 100 -0.73 26.37 -0.30
C ALA A 100 -2.19 26.43 0.18
N GLU A 101 -3.09 26.98 -0.61
CA GLU A 101 -4.53 27.00 -0.32
C GLU A 101 -5.12 25.57 -0.34
N LYS A 102 -4.70 24.76 -1.32
CA LYS A 102 -4.98 23.34 -1.42
C LYS A 102 -3.71 22.62 -1.81
N ALA A 103 -3.14 21.86 -0.90
CA ALA A 103 -1.89 21.17 -1.13
C ALA A 103 -2.09 19.77 -1.72
N PRO A 104 -1.35 19.38 -2.79
CA PRO A 104 -1.23 17.97 -3.19
C PRO A 104 -0.64 17.17 -2.03
N VAL A 105 -1.00 15.88 -1.91
CA VAL A 105 -0.75 15.11 -0.69
C VAL A 105 0.14 13.91 -0.95
N PHE A 106 1.14 13.71 -0.07
CA PHE A 106 1.78 12.42 0.08
C PHE A 106 1.12 11.63 1.20
N ILE A 107 0.54 10.46 0.91
CA ILE A 107 0.20 9.46 1.92
C ILE A 107 1.44 8.61 2.16
N HIS A 108 2.09 8.80 3.30
CA HIS A 108 3.30 8.07 3.68
C HIS A 108 2.97 7.00 4.71
N ILE A 109 2.99 5.74 4.29
CA ILE A 109 2.95 4.63 5.24
C ILE A 109 4.35 4.42 5.79
N ASN A 110 4.49 4.53 7.12
CA ASN A 110 5.77 4.59 7.81
C ASN A 110 5.98 3.44 8.79
N PHE A 111 7.24 3.15 9.09
CA PHE A 111 7.65 2.16 10.10
C PHE A 111 7.50 2.65 11.53
N ARG A 112 7.34 3.95 11.74
CA ARG A 112 7.27 4.58 13.06
C ARG A 112 6.10 5.54 13.17
N PRO A 113 5.49 5.65 14.35
CA PRO A 113 4.35 6.54 14.57
C PRO A 113 4.76 8.01 14.81
N ASN A 114 6.04 8.27 15.08
CA ASN A 114 6.50 9.59 15.51
C ASN A 114 6.64 10.56 14.34
N VAL A 115 6.24 11.82 14.58
CA VAL A 115 6.48 12.97 13.72
C VAL A 115 7.09 14.06 14.60
N PRO A 116 8.25 14.62 14.22
CA PRO A 116 9.09 14.27 13.06
C PRO A 116 9.73 12.87 13.17
N ASP A 117 9.95 12.24 12.02
CA ASP A 117 10.74 11.02 11.89
C ASP A 117 11.98 11.31 11.04
N GLN A 118 13.16 10.90 11.52
CA GLN A 118 14.46 11.14 10.86
C GLN A 118 14.57 10.54 9.44
N TYR A 119 13.68 9.63 9.07
CA TYR A 119 13.63 9.00 7.73
C TYR A 119 12.52 9.56 6.83
N CYS A 120 11.72 10.49 7.34
CA CYS A 120 10.70 11.18 6.55
C CYS A 120 11.09 12.66 6.40
N PRO A 121 11.37 13.14 5.19
CA PRO A 121 11.83 14.52 4.94
C PRO A 121 10.62 15.49 4.99
N VAL A 122 10.00 15.58 6.17
CA VAL A 122 8.75 16.34 6.37
C VAL A 122 8.92 17.81 5.98
N GLU A 123 10.02 18.42 6.42
CA GLU A 123 10.25 19.85 6.19
C GLU A 123 10.43 20.15 4.71
N GLU A 124 11.18 19.31 3.99
CA GLU A 124 11.37 19.43 2.55
C GLU A 124 10.06 19.24 1.77
N ILE A 125 9.19 18.33 2.23
CA ILE A 125 7.87 18.12 1.62
C ILE A 125 7.02 19.39 1.78
N LEU A 126 6.97 19.95 2.99
CA LEU A 126 6.21 21.16 3.29
C LEU A 126 6.76 22.39 2.56
N ASP A 127 8.10 22.56 2.52
CA ASP A 127 8.77 23.67 1.83
C ASP A 127 8.55 23.65 0.31
N ASN A 128 8.20 22.50 -0.24
CA ASN A 128 7.81 22.37 -1.65
C ASN A 128 6.29 22.45 -1.88
N GLY A 129 5.51 22.85 -0.88
CA GLY A 129 4.07 23.08 -1.02
C GLY A 129 3.20 21.83 -1.02
N PHE A 130 3.74 20.69 -0.56
CA PHE A 130 2.99 19.44 -0.44
C PHE A 130 2.52 19.23 1.00
N ALA A 131 1.32 18.67 1.13
CA ALA A 131 0.84 18.12 2.39
C ALA A 131 1.36 16.69 2.59
N LEU A 132 1.38 16.26 3.85
CA LEU A 132 1.79 14.91 4.24
C LEU A 132 0.75 14.30 5.18
N ALA A 133 0.16 13.16 4.78
CA ALA A 133 -0.63 12.30 5.65
C ALA A 133 0.21 11.06 6.01
N LEU A 134 0.65 10.95 7.26
CA LEU A 134 1.56 9.90 7.71
C LEU A 134 0.89 9.03 8.78
N PHE A 135 0.98 7.71 8.61
CA PHE A 135 0.55 6.74 9.62
C PHE A 135 1.54 5.58 9.76
N CYS A 136 1.55 4.95 10.94
CA CYS A 136 2.35 3.75 11.19
C CYS A 136 1.58 2.51 10.76
N TYR A 137 2.22 1.65 10.00
CA TYR A 137 1.64 0.40 9.49
C TYR A 137 1.22 -0.57 10.60
N GLU A 138 1.94 -0.57 11.72
CA GLU A 138 1.63 -1.43 12.88
C GLU A 138 0.37 -1.00 13.63
N ASP A 139 -0.05 0.26 13.51
CA ASP A 139 -1.34 0.73 14.05
C ASP A 139 -2.54 0.13 13.29
N VAL A 140 -2.32 -0.38 12.09
CA VAL A 140 -3.33 -1.09 11.28
C VAL A 140 -3.37 -2.58 11.64
N ILE A 141 -2.22 -3.24 11.56
CA ILE A 141 -2.02 -4.62 12.00
C ILE A 141 -0.54 -4.83 12.28
N ALA A 142 -0.22 -5.46 13.41
CA ALA A 142 1.14 -5.71 13.82
C ALA A 142 1.92 -6.58 12.82
N ASP A 143 3.18 -6.23 12.59
CA ASP A 143 4.11 -6.98 11.75
C ASP A 143 4.78 -8.13 12.53
N SER A 144 3.95 -8.98 13.12
CA SER A 144 4.40 -10.13 13.91
C SER A 144 4.68 -11.34 13.00
N HIS A 145 5.64 -12.18 13.42
CA HIS A 145 6.03 -13.41 12.74
C HIS A 145 5.26 -14.66 13.25
N ASP A 146 4.14 -14.46 13.91
CA ASP A 146 3.31 -15.53 14.50
C ASP A 146 2.15 -15.98 13.57
N GLY A 147 2.01 -15.36 12.41
CA GLY A 147 0.90 -15.64 11.49
C GLY A 147 -0.46 -15.22 12.04
N ASN A 148 -0.50 -14.40 13.10
CA ASN A 148 -1.74 -13.99 13.73
C ASN A 148 -2.42 -12.87 12.92
N PHE A 149 -3.58 -13.19 12.36
CA PHE A 149 -4.47 -12.28 11.65
C PHE A 149 -5.74 -11.94 12.46
N ASP A 150 -5.87 -12.48 13.69
CA ASP A 150 -6.99 -12.23 14.59
C ASP A 150 -6.75 -11.00 15.49
N GLN A 151 -5.99 -10.01 14.97
CA GLN A 151 -5.65 -8.76 15.64
C GLN A 151 -5.72 -7.58 14.67
N GLY A 152 -5.74 -6.36 15.20
CA GLY A 152 -5.80 -5.14 14.40
C GLY A 152 -6.94 -5.18 13.37
N LEU A 153 -6.68 -4.69 12.18
CA LEU A 153 -7.66 -4.67 11.09
C LEU A 153 -8.12 -6.09 10.70
N GLY A 154 -7.25 -7.09 10.80
CA GLY A 154 -7.60 -8.47 10.49
C GLY A 154 -8.75 -9.00 11.34
N ALA A 155 -8.76 -8.72 12.65
CA ALA A 155 -9.82 -9.13 13.56
C ALA A 155 -11.21 -8.59 13.17
N MET A 156 -11.25 -7.48 12.46
CA MET A 156 -12.48 -6.80 12.07
C MET A 156 -13.20 -7.46 10.88
N PHE A 157 -12.50 -8.33 10.14
CA PHE A 157 -13.02 -8.96 8.92
C PHE A 157 -13.11 -10.48 8.98
N ARG A 158 -12.62 -11.13 10.03
CA ARG A 158 -12.60 -12.59 10.15
C ARG A 158 -13.02 -13.08 11.52
N GLU A 159 -13.55 -14.29 11.60
CA GLU A 159 -13.84 -14.96 12.86
C GLU A 159 -12.55 -15.50 13.48
N ALA A 160 -12.31 -15.16 14.76
CA ALA A 160 -11.11 -15.57 15.48
C ALA A 160 -10.97 -17.11 15.52
N GLY A 161 -9.73 -17.58 15.34
CA GLY A 161 -9.41 -19.00 15.35
C GLY A 161 -9.85 -19.78 14.11
N THR A 162 -10.49 -19.14 13.13
CA THR A 162 -10.83 -19.81 11.87
C THR A 162 -9.61 -19.93 10.94
N ALA A 163 -9.55 -21.00 10.16
CA ALA A 163 -8.53 -21.12 9.12
C ALA A 163 -8.74 -20.03 8.04
N ARG A 164 -7.65 -19.39 7.59
CA ARG A 164 -7.70 -18.45 6.48
C ARG A 164 -8.13 -19.16 5.20
N THR A 165 -8.98 -18.47 4.41
CA THR A 165 -9.29 -18.93 3.05
C THR A 165 -8.07 -18.75 2.14
N PRO A 166 -8.03 -19.45 0.98
CA PRO A 166 -6.91 -19.40 0.07
C PRO A 166 -6.54 -18.00 -0.42
N ASP A 167 -7.55 -17.20 -0.68
CA ASP A 167 -7.47 -15.88 -1.27
C ASP A 167 -7.75 -14.73 -0.27
N GLU A 168 -7.75 -15.05 1.02
CA GLU A 168 -7.86 -14.04 2.07
C GLU A 168 -6.61 -13.14 2.07
N TRP A 169 -6.83 -11.83 2.13
CA TRP A 169 -5.79 -10.82 2.05
C TRP A 169 -4.72 -10.94 3.13
N GLY A 170 -3.47 -10.67 2.74
CA GLY A 170 -2.33 -10.61 3.64
C GLY A 170 -2.19 -9.23 4.29
N LYS A 171 -1.17 -9.07 5.13
CA LYS A 171 -0.90 -7.79 5.83
C LYS A 171 -0.58 -6.65 4.85
N ILE A 172 0.13 -6.91 3.75
CA ILE A 172 0.33 -5.91 2.69
C ILE A 172 -1.02 -5.42 2.13
N GLY A 173 -1.99 -6.33 1.91
CA GLY A 173 -3.33 -5.97 1.49
C GLY A 173 -4.07 -5.10 2.52
N MET A 174 -3.91 -5.40 3.82
CA MET A 174 -4.52 -4.62 4.91
C MET A 174 -3.91 -3.22 5.03
N TRP A 175 -2.59 -3.11 4.91
CA TRP A 175 -1.91 -1.81 4.92
C TRP A 175 -2.26 -0.98 3.68
N ALA A 176 -2.38 -1.61 2.52
CA ALA A 176 -2.83 -0.95 1.29
C ALA A 176 -4.28 -0.46 1.40
N TYR A 177 -5.15 -1.26 2.03
CA TYR A 177 -6.52 -0.84 2.32
C TYR A 177 -6.56 0.39 3.22
N ALA A 178 -5.71 0.46 4.25
CA ALA A 178 -5.60 1.63 5.10
C ALA A 178 -5.17 2.88 4.33
N CYS A 179 -4.26 2.77 3.35
CA CYS A 179 -3.90 3.90 2.46
C CYS A 179 -5.13 4.46 1.73
N SER A 180 -5.99 3.59 1.18
CA SER A 180 -7.24 4.01 0.55
C SER A 180 -8.22 4.66 1.54
N ARG A 181 -8.26 4.19 2.80
CA ARG A 181 -9.10 4.82 3.84
C ARG A 181 -8.61 6.22 4.22
N VAL A 182 -7.29 6.43 4.24
CA VAL A 182 -6.72 7.79 4.40
C VAL A 182 -7.15 8.66 3.22
N LEU A 183 -7.09 8.16 1.99
CA LEU A 183 -7.54 8.92 0.82
C LEU A 183 -9.04 9.22 0.86
N ASP A 184 -9.89 8.28 1.31
CA ASP A 184 -11.33 8.53 1.50
C ASP A 184 -11.59 9.70 2.44
N TRP A 185 -10.80 9.80 3.52
CA TRP A 185 -10.90 10.94 4.44
C TRP A 185 -10.37 12.24 3.83
N LEU A 186 -9.22 12.21 3.15
CA LEU A 186 -8.63 13.40 2.53
C LEU A 186 -9.55 14.06 1.48
N ILE A 187 -10.45 13.29 0.86
CA ILE A 187 -11.47 13.83 -0.05
C ILE A 187 -12.44 14.79 0.68
N LEU A 188 -12.60 14.61 1.99
CA LEU A 188 -13.48 15.42 2.82
C LEU A 188 -12.79 16.63 3.45
N GLU A 189 -11.45 16.73 3.34
CA GLU A 189 -10.65 17.82 3.90
C GLU A 189 -10.46 18.92 2.85
N ASP A 190 -10.98 20.11 3.13
CA ASP A 190 -10.98 21.24 2.19
C ASP A 190 -9.59 21.78 1.88
N GLU A 191 -8.61 21.57 2.77
CA GLU A 191 -7.24 22.06 2.65
C GLU A 191 -6.37 21.17 1.74
N THR A 192 -6.89 20.05 1.24
CA THR A 192 -6.13 19.10 0.41
C THR A 192 -6.57 19.10 -1.05
N ASP A 193 -5.61 19.00 -1.96
CA ASP A 193 -5.87 18.62 -3.34
C ASP A 193 -5.75 17.10 -3.49
N TRP A 194 -6.76 16.39 -3.04
CA TRP A 194 -6.78 14.92 -3.04
C TRP A 194 -6.61 14.28 -4.42
N ARG A 195 -6.93 15.00 -5.52
CA ARG A 195 -6.75 14.49 -6.89
C ARG A 195 -5.29 14.34 -7.26
N HIS A 196 -4.42 15.04 -6.55
CA HIS A 196 -2.97 14.92 -6.69
C HIS A 196 -2.38 14.24 -5.45
N THR A 197 -2.95 13.09 -5.07
CA THR A 197 -2.45 12.28 -3.96
C THR A 197 -1.50 11.20 -4.47
N ALA A 198 -0.27 11.22 -3.95
CA ALA A 198 0.71 10.16 -4.11
C ALA A 198 0.72 9.24 -2.87
N VAL A 199 0.91 7.95 -3.06
CA VAL A 199 1.20 7.00 -1.97
C VAL A 199 2.66 6.60 -1.99
N VAL A 200 3.32 6.64 -0.80
CA VAL A 200 4.75 6.36 -0.68
C VAL A 200 5.04 5.41 0.47
N GLY A 201 5.98 4.50 0.25
CA GLY A 201 6.49 3.59 1.26
C GLY A 201 7.85 3.01 0.88
N HIS A 202 8.55 2.48 1.89
CA HIS A 202 9.86 1.85 1.74
C HIS A 202 9.80 0.35 2.03
N SER A 203 10.58 -0.47 1.32
CA SER A 203 10.69 -1.90 1.54
C SER A 203 9.32 -2.60 1.44
N ARG A 204 8.87 -3.33 2.47
CA ARG A 204 7.52 -3.93 2.54
C ARG A 204 6.40 -2.90 2.39
N LEU A 205 6.62 -1.69 2.86
CA LEU A 205 5.67 -0.59 2.70
C LEU A 205 5.74 0.00 1.28
N GLY A 206 6.86 -0.14 0.58
CA GLY A 206 6.95 0.12 -0.87
C GLY A 206 6.12 -0.87 -1.70
N LYS A 207 6.09 -2.17 -1.31
CA LYS A 207 5.14 -3.16 -1.88
C LYS A 207 3.70 -2.72 -1.62
N THR A 208 3.44 -2.26 -0.39
CA THR A 208 2.12 -1.75 0.03
C THR A 208 1.67 -0.56 -0.82
N ALA A 209 2.56 0.41 -1.05
CA ALA A 209 2.27 1.58 -1.88
C ALA A 209 1.92 1.19 -3.32
N LEU A 210 2.69 0.27 -3.93
CA LEU A 210 2.37 -0.27 -5.26
C LEU A 210 1.00 -0.94 -5.29
N TRP A 211 0.71 -1.80 -4.30
CA TRP A 211 -0.55 -2.53 -4.27
C TRP A 211 -1.74 -1.61 -3.99
N ALA A 212 -1.58 -0.58 -3.15
CA ALA A 212 -2.61 0.42 -2.93
C ALA A 212 -2.97 1.14 -4.23
N ALA A 213 -1.98 1.70 -4.94
CA ALA A 213 -2.23 2.42 -6.20
C ALA A 213 -2.67 1.50 -7.34
N ALA A 214 -2.25 0.22 -7.34
CA ALA A 214 -2.74 -0.74 -8.34
C ALA A 214 -4.24 -1.03 -8.19
N GLN A 215 -4.77 -1.03 -6.98
CA GLN A 215 -6.18 -1.28 -6.71
C GLN A 215 -7.06 -0.02 -6.76
N ASP A 216 -6.50 1.13 -6.42
CA ASP A 216 -7.22 2.39 -6.24
C ASP A 216 -6.69 3.46 -7.21
N GLU A 217 -7.40 3.65 -8.32
CA GLU A 217 -7.02 4.57 -9.40
C GLU A 217 -7.12 6.06 -9.03
N ARG A 218 -7.57 6.38 -7.81
CA ARG A 218 -7.57 7.75 -7.29
C ARG A 218 -6.17 8.23 -6.90
N PHE A 219 -5.24 7.30 -6.63
CA PHE A 219 -3.83 7.66 -6.48
C PHE A 219 -3.25 8.06 -7.83
N CYS A 220 -2.72 9.29 -7.93
CA CYS A 220 -2.09 9.77 -9.16
C CYS A 220 -0.65 9.26 -9.33
N LEU A 221 0.02 8.85 -8.23
CA LEU A 221 1.40 8.39 -8.21
C LEU A 221 1.63 7.38 -7.09
N ALA A 222 2.47 6.38 -7.35
CA ALA A 222 3.02 5.49 -6.33
C ALA A 222 4.54 5.60 -6.28
N VAL A 223 5.09 5.88 -5.10
CA VAL A 223 6.53 5.86 -4.84
C VAL A 223 6.86 4.58 -4.08
N SER A 224 7.39 3.61 -4.80
CA SER A 224 7.76 2.30 -4.28
C SER A 224 9.26 2.24 -4.04
N ASN A 225 9.71 2.79 -2.91
CA ASN A 225 11.13 2.83 -2.60
C ASN A 225 11.62 1.47 -2.14
N ASP A 226 12.62 0.92 -2.85
CA ASP A 226 13.33 -0.33 -2.52
C ASP A 226 12.38 -1.50 -2.17
N SER A 227 11.32 -1.66 -2.93
CA SER A 227 10.27 -2.65 -2.62
C SER A 227 10.68 -4.10 -2.88
N GLY A 228 11.71 -4.35 -3.65
CA GLY A 228 12.32 -5.67 -3.83
C GLY A 228 11.35 -6.74 -4.34
N PHE A 229 11.59 -7.97 -3.90
CA PHE A 229 10.77 -9.13 -4.22
C PHE A 229 9.31 -8.96 -3.74
N GLY A 230 8.35 -9.29 -4.60
CA GLY A 230 6.91 -9.06 -4.33
C GLY A 230 6.50 -7.59 -4.39
N GLY A 231 7.39 -6.71 -4.84
CA GLY A 231 7.16 -5.33 -5.20
C GLY A 231 7.59 -5.09 -6.64
N ALA A 232 8.48 -4.12 -6.88
CA ALA A 232 8.91 -3.73 -8.22
C ALA A 232 9.99 -4.65 -8.84
N ALA A 233 10.59 -5.58 -8.09
CA ALA A 233 11.60 -6.47 -8.62
C ALA A 233 11.01 -7.53 -9.56
N ILE A 234 11.70 -7.80 -10.65
CA ILE A 234 11.37 -8.91 -11.56
C ILE A 234 11.73 -10.22 -10.87
N HIS A 235 10.76 -11.11 -10.68
CA HIS A 235 10.94 -12.40 -9.99
C HIS A 235 11.68 -13.42 -10.84
N LYS A 236 11.29 -13.56 -12.11
CA LYS A 236 11.81 -14.59 -13.01
C LYS A 236 13.31 -14.40 -13.26
N ARG A 237 14.12 -15.39 -12.87
CA ARG A 237 15.59 -15.35 -12.97
C ARG A 237 16.21 -14.12 -12.29
N GLY A 238 15.63 -13.67 -11.18
CA GLY A 238 16.14 -12.57 -10.37
C GLY A 238 17.43 -12.95 -9.64
N THR A 239 18.27 -11.96 -9.35
CA THR A 239 19.53 -12.12 -8.59
C THR A 239 19.43 -11.76 -7.13
N GLY A 240 18.28 -11.21 -6.68
CA GLY A 240 18.01 -10.79 -5.30
C GLY A 240 17.23 -11.83 -4.52
N GLU A 241 16.34 -11.34 -3.68
CA GLU A 241 15.38 -12.16 -2.92
C GLU A 241 14.51 -12.98 -3.86
N ARG A 242 14.21 -14.22 -3.46
CA ARG A 242 13.40 -15.17 -4.22
C ARG A 242 12.25 -15.68 -3.38
N VAL A 243 11.23 -16.28 -4.01
CA VAL A 243 10.12 -16.98 -3.34
C VAL A 243 10.62 -17.94 -2.26
N ALA A 244 11.65 -18.73 -2.59
CA ALA A 244 12.24 -19.71 -1.67
C ALA A 244 12.84 -19.08 -0.41
N ASP A 245 13.37 -17.86 -0.49
CA ASP A 245 13.96 -17.17 0.65
C ASP A 245 12.86 -16.68 1.60
N PHE A 246 11.76 -16.15 1.08
CA PHE A 246 10.60 -15.75 1.87
C PHE A 246 9.93 -16.93 2.56
N ILE A 247 9.74 -18.04 1.87
CA ILE A 247 9.14 -19.24 2.46
C ILE A 247 10.04 -19.83 3.54
N ARG A 248 11.36 -19.85 3.33
CA ARG A 248 12.35 -20.33 4.31
C ARG A 248 12.38 -19.45 5.57
N ALA A 249 12.28 -18.13 5.40
CA ALA A 249 12.20 -17.19 6.52
C ALA A 249 10.86 -17.26 7.27
N GLY A 250 9.86 -17.99 6.77
CA GLY A 250 8.55 -18.09 7.39
C GLY A 250 7.72 -16.83 7.30
N SER A 251 8.10 -15.86 6.45
CA SER A 251 7.50 -14.52 6.39
C SER A 251 6.37 -14.38 5.37
N TRP A 252 6.19 -15.35 4.51
CA TRP A 252 5.22 -15.28 3.40
C TRP A 252 3.75 -15.17 3.84
N GLU A 253 3.37 -15.74 5.00
CA GLU A 253 2.00 -15.70 5.50
C GLU A 253 1.59 -14.29 6.00
N TRP A 254 2.57 -13.47 6.41
CA TRP A 254 2.28 -12.12 6.93
C TRP A 254 2.07 -11.09 5.84
N TYR A 255 2.80 -11.21 4.73
CA TYR A 255 2.75 -10.20 3.65
C TYR A 255 1.78 -10.59 2.56
N TYR A 256 1.77 -11.88 2.18
CA TYR A 256 1.05 -12.40 1.04
C TYR A 256 -0.10 -13.30 1.46
N MET A 257 -0.78 -13.85 0.50
CA MET A 257 -1.81 -14.86 0.74
C MET A 257 -1.21 -16.24 1.04
N ARG A 258 -2.05 -17.14 1.58
CA ARG A 258 -1.64 -18.48 2.02
C ARG A 258 -1.05 -19.39 0.93
N TYR A 259 -1.43 -19.19 -0.33
CA TYR A 259 -1.01 -20.07 -1.44
C TYR A 259 0.24 -19.62 -2.18
N PHE A 260 0.93 -18.63 -1.73
CA PHE A 260 2.19 -18.20 -2.35
C PHE A 260 3.24 -19.32 -2.46
N ARG A 261 3.15 -20.35 -1.62
CA ARG A 261 3.97 -21.58 -1.72
C ARG A 261 3.86 -22.30 -3.04
N GLY A 262 2.68 -22.25 -3.72
CA GLY A 262 2.51 -22.87 -5.04
C GLY A 262 3.35 -22.24 -6.14
N MET A 263 3.94 -21.07 -5.89
CA MET A 263 4.82 -20.39 -6.84
C MET A 263 6.27 -20.87 -6.81
N LEU A 264 6.66 -21.75 -5.87
CA LEU A 264 8.03 -22.29 -5.80
C LEU A 264 8.50 -22.97 -7.08
N ASP A 265 7.58 -23.60 -7.79
CA ASP A 265 7.88 -24.31 -9.04
C ASP A 265 7.96 -23.38 -10.27
N GLY A 266 7.43 -22.17 -10.17
CA GLY A 266 7.46 -21.13 -11.22
C GLY A 266 8.74 -20.29 -11.25
N ASP A 267 9.58 -20.42 -10.24
CA ASP A 267 10.84 -19.65 -10.09
C ASP A 267 12.02 -20.28 -10.87
N LYS A 268 11.76 -21.39 -11.60
CA LYS A 268 12.75 -22.13 -12.40
C LYS A 268 12.87 -21.60 -13.82
#